data_15299f426286f40ce71fd5a8e57f67bd
#
_entry.id   15299f426286f40ce71fd5a8e57f67bd
#
_cell.length_a   1.000
_cell.length_b   1.000
_cell.length_c   1.000
_cell.angle_alpha   90.00
_cell.angle_beta   90.00
_cell.angle_gamma   90.00
#
_symmetry.space_group_name_H-M   'P 1'
#
loop_
_entity.id
_entity.type
_entity.pdbx_description
1 polymer ?
#
loop_
_entity_poly.entity_id
_entity_poly.type
_entity_poly.pdbx_seq_one_letter_code
_entity_poly.pdbx_strand_id
1 'polypeptide(L)'
;EWYNTLSFCDGFSLSIAKEKQKLPYHLNIIDELHINENANSRILYKLLLYKNIEGKYEILESLIDYIKRNAHSSEFNNIQVKKPCITQEIKRIDLWVRDKDYAIIFENKIYNATDQDAQIARYIDTTIDYNYKPENIFIIYLPPFSSNEPELNSWGKYKKDFEKRYINLSFRNNVLPWLENDVLPLINSND
;
A
#
# COMPACT_ATOMS: atom_id res chain seq x y z
N GLU A 1 -28.79 32.21 9.59
CA GLU A 1 -28.16 30.87 9.83
C GLU A 1 -27.74 30.18 8.53
N TRP A 2 -28.61 30.08 7.51
CA TRP A 2 -28.29 29.44 6.21
C TRP A 2 -27.13 30.10 5.45
N TYR A 3 -27.02 31.44 5.52
CA TYR A 3 -25.95 32.19 4.84
C TYR A 3 -24.56 31.87 5.43
N ASN A 4 -24.48 31.65 6.73
CA ASN A 4 -23.21 31.27 7.40
C ASN A 4 -22.79 29.82 7.06
N THR A 5 -23.75 28.93 6.88
CA THR A 5 -23.49 27.53 6.49
C THR A 5 -23.00 27.44 5.04
N LEU A 6 -23.59 28.21 4.11
CA LEU A 6 -23.13 28.27 2.73
C LEU A 6 -21.72 28.88 2.62
N SER A 7 -21.45 29.97 3.33
CA SER A 7 -20.13 30.59 3.37
C SER A 7 -19.07 29.68 3.96
N PHE A 8 -19.41 28.86 4.97
CA PHE A 8 -18.52 27.85 5.51
C PHE A 8 -18.22 26.74 4.51
N CYS A 9 -19.25 26.26 3.79
CA CYS A 9 -19.10 25.24 2.73
C CYS A 9 -18.23 25.76 1.57
N ASP A 10 -18.41 27.04 1.17
CA ASP A 10 -17.59 27.67 0.13
C ASP A 10 -16.14 27.83 0.57
N GLY A 11 -15.90 28.27 1.82
CA GLY A 11 -14.56 28.38 2.39
C GLY A 11 -13.85 27.01 2.49
N PHE A 12 -14.58 25.99 2.89
CA PHE A 12 -14.08 24.62 2.96
C PHE A 12 -13.75 24.04 1.57
N SER A 13 -14.64 24.28 0.58
CA SER A 13 -14.43 23.87 -0.80
C SER A 13 -13.22 24.54 -1.45
N LEU A 14 -13.01 25.84 -1.16
CA LEU A 14 -11.82 26.58 -1.61
C LEU A 14 -10.54 26.08 -0.97
N SER A 15 -10.59 25.74 0.32
CA SER A 15 -9.44 25.17 1.05
C SER A 15 -9.05 23.83 0.48
N ILE A 16 -10.03 22.94 0.24
CA ILE A 16 -9.80 21.64 -0.40
C ILE A 16 -9.24 21.81 -1.82
N ALA A 17 -9.75 22.79 -2.60
CA ALA A 17 -9.27 23.03 -3.95
C ALA A 17 -7.79 23.49 -3.97
N LYS A 18 -7.38 24.31 -2.99
CA LYS A 18 -5.98 24.74 -2.82
C LYS A 18 -5.07 23.58 -2.40
N GLU A 19 -5.52 22.72 -1.50
CA GLU A 19 -4.76 21.54 -1.09
C GLU A 19 -4.67 20.51 -2.23
N LYS A 20 -5.72 20.36 -3.05
CA LYS A 20 -5.68 19.52 -4.25
C LYS A 20 -4.61 19.94 -5.26
N GLN A 21 -4.34 21.27 -5.39
CA GLN A 21 -3.31 21.77 -6.29
C GLN A 21 -1.88 21.44 -5.81
N LYS A 22 -1.72 21.18 -4.50
CA LYS A 22 -0.42 20.82 -3.92
C LYS A 22 -0.13 19.32 -3.98
N LEU A 23 -1.14 18.49 -4.19
CA LEU A 23 -0.93 17.06 -4.31
C LEU A 23 -0.32 16.73 -5.68
N PRO A 24 0.75 15.95 -5.74
CA PRO A 24 1.45 15.60 -7.00
C PRO A 24 0.58 14.79 -7.95
N TYR A 25 -0.57 14.33 -7.49
CA TYR A 25 -1.65 13.76 -8.27
C TYR A 25 -2.87 14.64 -8.05
N HIS A 26 -3.69 14.83 -9.03
CA HIS A 26 -5.07 15.30 -8.87
C HIS A 26 -5.89 14.19 -8.17
N LEU A 27 -5.38 13.72 -7.03
CA LEU A 27 -6.01 12.68 -6.23
C LEU A 27 -7.18 13.32 -5.51
N ASN A 28 -8.39 13.10 -6.00
CA ASN A 28 -9.57 13.45 -5.26
C ASN A 28 -9.79 12.39 -4.15
N ILE A 29 -9.14 12.60 -3.00
CA ILE A 29 -9.28 11.71 -1.84
C ILE A 29 -10.76 11.52 -1.47
N ILE A 30 -11.59 12.56 -1.65
CA ILE A 30 -13.01 12.50 -1.33
C ILE A 30 -13.77 11.59 -2.31
N ASP A 31 -13.44 11.62 -3.60
CA ASP A 31 -14.06 10.71 -4.58
C ASP A 31 -13.60 9.25 -4.41
N GLU A 32 -12.42 9.07 -3.82
CA GLU A 32 -11.88 7.74 -3.50
C GLU A 32 -12.34 7.23 -2.14
N LEU A 33 -12.90 8.09 -1.30
CA LEU A 33 -13.46 7.76 0.03
C LEU A 33 -14.82 7.04 -0.02
N HIS A 34 -15.18 6.40 -1.14
CA HIS A 34 -16.10 5.28 -1.06
C HIS A 34 -15.40 4.19 -0.23
N ILE A 35 -15.66 4.26 1.08
CA ILE A 35 -15.04 3.48 2.15
C ILE A 35 -15.25 1.98 1.87
N ASN A 36 -14.34 1.37 1.14
CA ASN A 36 -14.23 -0.08 0.98
C ASN A 36 -12.75 -0.46 0.84
N GLU A 37 -12.43 -1.74 0.98
CA GLU A 37 -11.06 -2.25 0.85
C GLU A 37 -10.40 -1.82 -0.47
N ASN A 38 -11.18 -1.78 -1.55
CA ASN A 38 -10.72 -1.38 -2.87
C ASN A 38 -10.32 0.10 -2.94
N ALA A 39 -10.97 1.01 -2.18
CA ALA A 39 -10.62 2.42 -2.17
C ALA A 39 -9.22 2.64 -1.60
N ASN A 40 -8.90 1.97 -0.50
CA ASN A 40 -7.57 2.08 0.12
C ASN A 40 -6.47 1.48 -0.76
N SER A 41 -6.74 0.35 -1.41
CA SER A 41 -5.83 -0.25 -2.38
C SER A 41 -5.59 0.70 -3.56
N ARG A 42 -6.63 1.41 -4.05
CA ARG A 42 -6.50 2.41 -5.11
C ARG A 42 -5.68 3.63 -4.69
N ILE A 43 -5.90 4.14 -3.47
CA ILE A 43 -5.13 5.28 -2.94
C ILE A 43 -3.66 4.88 -2.84
N LEU A 44 -3.36 3.75 -2.20
CA LEU A 44 -2.00 3.27 -2.06
C LEU A 44 -1.36 3.01 -3.43
N TYR A 45 -2.08 2.38 -4.36
CA TYR A 45 -1.63 2.19 -5.74
C TYR A 45 -1.22 3.50 -6.41
N LYS A 46 -2.08 4.53 -6.34
CA LYS A 46 -1.80 5.84 -6.93
C LYS A 46 -0.58 6.51 -6.28
N LEU A 47 -0.45 6.42 -4.96
CA LEU A 47 0.72 6.93 -4.25
C LEU A 47 2.01 6.24 -4.72
N LEU A 48 2.00 4.91 -4.81
CA LEU A 48 3.19 4.16 -5.22
C LEU A 48 3.57 4.32 -6.70
N LEU A 49 2.64 4.78 -7.54
CA LEU A 49 2.92 5.12 -8.95
C LEU A 49 3.65 6.46 -9.11
N TYR A 50 3.71 7.28 -8.06
CA TYR A 50 4.33 8.59 -8.16
C TYR A 50 5.79 8.49 -8.57
N LYS A 51 6.15 9.37 -9.47
CA LYS A 51 7.53 9.61 -9.89
C LYS A 51 7.85 11.07 -9.72
N ASN A 52 8.97 11.35 -9.13
CA ASN A 52 9.50 12.71 -9.08
C ASN A 52 9.95 13.18 -10.47
N ILE A 53 10.45 14.41 -10.54
CA ILE A 53 10.95 15.03 -11.79
C ILE A 53 12.12 14.25 -12.44
N GLU A 54 12.85 13.46 -11.68
CA GLU A 54 13.92 12.58 -12.16
C GLU A 54 13.41 11.22 -12.61
N GLY A 55 12.10 10.96 -12.48
CA GLY A 55 11.46 9.69 -12.83
C GLY A 55 11.62 8.58 -11.78
N LYS A 56 12.07 8.89 -10.56
CA LYS A 56 12.21 7.95 -9.45
C LYS A 56 10.89 7.74 -8.73
N TYR A 57 10.65 6.53 -8.25
CA TYR A 57 9.47 6.14 -7.46
C TYR A 57 9.69 6.44 -5.97
N GLU A 58 9.83 7.72 -5.61
CA GLU A 58 10.21 8.15 -4.26
C GLU A 58 9.31 7.61 -3.15
N ILE A 59 7.99 7.61 -3.37
CA ILE A 59 7.04 7.11 -2.36
C ILE A 59 7.15 5.59 -2.22
N LEU A 60 7.34 4.84 -3.32
CA LEU A 60 7.60 3.40 -3.25
C LEU A 60 8.92 3.10 -2.54
N GLU A 61 9.98 3.84 -2.87
CA GLU A 61 11.29 3.70 -2.22
C GLU A 61 11.17 3.97 -0.71
N SER A 62 10.47 5.04 -0.33
CA SER A 62 10.17 5.36 1.07
C SER A 62 9.41 4.23 1.78
N LEU A 63 8.41 3.61 1.12
CA LEU A 63 7.69 2.46 1.70
C LEU A 63 8.61 1.25 1.88
N ILE A 64 9.45 0.95 0.90
CA ILE A 64 10.41 -0.16 1.01
C ILE A 64 11.39 0.08 2.15
N ASP A 65 11.89 1.29 2.31
CA ASP A 65 12.78 1.64 3.41
C ASP A 65 12.07 1.60 4.77
N TYR A 66 10.80 2.00 4.82
CA TYR A 66 9.97 1.84 6.01
C TYR A 66 9.80 0.36 6.38
N ILE A 67 9.50 -0.49 5.39
CA ILE A 67 9.39 -1.94 5.57
C ILE A 67 10.70 -2.52 6.13
N LYS A 68 11.86 -2.16 5.54
CA LYS A 68 13.17 -2.64 6.01
C LYS A 68 13.46 -2.26 7.46
N ARG A 69 13.06 -1.05 7.88
CA ARG A 69 13.27 -0.58 9.26
C ARG A 69 12.35 -1.30 10.27
N ASN A 70 11.18 -1.76 9.85
CA ASN A 70 10.16 -2.33 10.73
C ASN A 70 10.04 -3.86 10.63
N ALA A 71 10.62 -4.48 9.59
CA ALA A 71 10.61 -5.93 9.45
C ALA A 71 11.57 -6.59 10.43
N HIS A 72 11.12 -7.70 11.03
CA HIS A 72 11.97 -8.53 11.91
C HIS A 72 12.97 -9.41 11.15
N SER A 73 12.96 -9.36 9.83
CA SER A 73 13.76 -10.21 8.96
C SER A 73 14.63 -9.38 8.01
N SER A 74 15.88 -9.78 7.86
CA SER A 74 16.83 -9.19 6.90
C SER A 74 16.51 -9.52 5.43
N GLU A 75 15.58 -10.42 5.16
CA GLU A 75 15.18 -10.78 3.78
C GLU A 75 14.69 -9.56 2.99
N PHE A 76 13.99 -8.64 3.64
CA PHE A 76 13.51 -7.41 3.02
C PHE A 76 14.63 -6.45 2.56
N ASN A 77 15.84 -6.58 3.09
CA ASN A 77 16.98 -5.72 2.72
C ASN A 77 17.41 -5.92 1.25
N ASN A 78 17.06 -7.05 0.65
CA ASN A 78 17.39 -7.37 -0.74
C ASN A 78 16.48 -6.64 -1.76
N ILE A 79 15.40 -6.00 -1.30
CA ILE A 79 14.46 -5.30 -2.18
C ILE A 79 15.08 -3.97 -2.63
N GLN A 80 15.20 -3.79 -3.95
CA GLN A 80 15.69 -2.55 -4.58
C GLN A 80 14.75 -2.15 -5.72
N VAL A 81 14.20 -0.94 -5.64
CA VAL A 81 13.33 -0.40 -6.69
C VAL A 81 14.16 -0.03 -7.91
N LYS A 82 13.88 -0.65 -9.06
CA LYS A 82 14.57 -0.39 -10.33
C LYS A 82 13.59 0.01 -11.44
N LYS A 83 12.76 -0.92 -11.84
CA LYS A 83 11.71 -0.74 -12.88
C LYS A 83 10.44 -1.45 -12.47
N PRO A 84 9.76 -0.97 -11.41
CA PRO A 84 8.60 -1.66 -10.85
C PRO A 84 7.42 -1.60 -11.82
N CYS A 85 6.70 -2.71 -11.90
CA CYS A 85 5.38 -2.82 -12.48
C CYS A 85 4.40 -2.90 -11.31
N ILE A 86 3.62 -1.85 -11.10
CA ILE A 86 2.65 -1.75 -10.01
C ILE A 86 1.26 -1.96 -10.59
N THR A 87 0.49 -2.88 -10.03
CA THR A 87 -0.87 -3.19 -10.49
C THR A 87 -1.81 -3.38 -9.31
N GLN A 88 -3.11 -3.11 -9.51
CA GLN A 88 -4.16 -3.33 -8.53
C GLN A 88 -5.22 -4.27 -9.10
N GLU A 89 -5.84 -5.06 -8.25
CA GLU A 89 -6.98 -5.97 -8.56
C GLU A 89 -6.70 -6.96 -9.72
N ILE A 90 -5.43 -7.09 -10.14
CA ILE A 90 -5.05 -8.09 -11.15
C ILE A 90 -4.90 -9.44 -10.47
N LYS A 91 -5.56 -10.47 -11.03
CA LYS A 91 -5.59 -11.82 -10.47
C LYS A 91 -6.12 -11.87 -9.02
N ARG A 92 -6.99 -10.94 -8.66
CA ARG A 92 -7.55 -10.74 -7.31
C ARG A 92 -6.53 -10.34 -6.26
N ILE A 93 -5.33 -9.93 -6.63
CA ILE A 93 -4.33 -9.34 -5.73
C ILE A 93 -4.66 -7.87 -5.58
N ASP A 94 -4.89 -7.40 -4.37
CA ASP A 94 -5.34 -6.04 -4.09
C ASP A 94 -4.36 -5.01 -4.61
N LEU A 95 -3.07 -5.20 -4.31
CA LEU A 95 -1.98 -4.39 -4.84
C LEU A 95 -0.76 -5.28 -5.02
N TRP A 96 -0.14 -5.20 -6.19
CA TRP A 96 0.97 -6.05 -6.56
C TRP A 96 2.10 -5.22 -7.17
N VAL A 97 3.23 -5.20 -6.48
CA VAL A 97 4.47 -4.55 -6.93
C VAL A 97 5.43 -5.63 -7.41
N ARG A 98 5.81 -5.56 -8.66
CA ARG A 98 6.75 -6.51 -9.28
C ARG A 98 7.92 -5.77 -9.88
N ASP A 99 9.12 -6.23 -9.63
CA ASP A 99 10.33 -5.78 -10.33
C ASP A 99 11.06 -7.01 -10.87
N LYS A 100 12.17 -6.83 -11.57
CA LYS A 100 12.91 -7.94 -12.16
C LYS A 100 13.28 -9.02 -11.14
N ASP A 101 13.67 -8.62 -9.94
CA ASP A 101 14.33 -9.47 -8.95
C ASP A 101 13.40 -9.85 -7.78
N TYR A 102 12.20 -9.25 -7.66
CA TYR A 102 11.27 -9.52 -6.57
C TYR A 102 9.80 -9.22 -6.93
N ALA A 103 8.90 -9.75 -6.15
CA ALA A 103 7.48 -9.40 -6.16
C ALA A 103 6.97 -9.18 -4.74
N ILE A 104 6.16 -8.15 -4.52
CA ILE A 104 5.49 -7.85 -3.25
C ILE A 104 3.99 -7.92 -3.48
N ILE A 105 3.34 -8.75 -2.69
CA ILE A 105 1.90 -8.91 -2.64
C ILE A 105 1.40 -8.12 -1.43
N PHE A 106 0.49 -7.17 -1.65
CA PHE A 106 -0.21 -6.48 -0.57
C PHE A 106 -1.63 -7.05 -0.48
N GLU A 107 -2.01 -7.44 0.69
CA GLU A 107 -3.37 -7.86 1.04
C GLU A 107 -3.97 -6.87 2.02
N ASN A 108 -5.07 -6.25 1.64
CA ASN A 108 -5.73 -5.20 2.39
C ASN A 108 -6.98 -5.73 3.11
N LYS A 109 -7.07 -5.53 4.43
CA LYS A 109 -8.17 -6.05 5.28
C LYS A 109 -8.71 -4.97 6.21
N ILE A 110 -9.48 -4.03 5.69
CA ILE A 110 -9.95 -2.88 6.50
C ILE A 110 -11.18 -3.19 7.34
N TYR A 111 -12.07 -4.04 6.87
CA TYR A 111 -13.38 -4.27 7.51
C TYR A 111 -13.53 -5.61 8.23
N ASN A 112 -12.44 -6.22 8.71
CA ASN A 112 -12.49 -7.57 9.29
C ASN A 112 -13.20 -8.60 8.37
N ALA A 113 -13.13 -8.40 7.06
CA ALA A 113 -13.61 -9.38 6.12
C ALA A 113 -12.84 -10.69 6.35
N THR A 114 -13.57 -11.77 6.53
CA THR A 114 -12.99 -13.10 6.70
C THR A 114 -12.07 -13.42 5.52
N ASP A 115 -10.89 -13.94 5.79
CA ASP A 115 -10.01 -14.40 4.72
C ASP A 115 -10.71 -15.46 3.88
N GLN A 116 -10.59 -15.36 2.57
CA GLN A 116 -11.03 -16.43 1.70
C GLN A 116 -10.10 -17.63 1.88
N ASP A 117 -10.66 -18.83 1.76
CA ASP A 117 -9.86 -20.05 1.86
C ASP A 117 -8.67 -20.01 0.87
N ALA A 118 -7.48 -20.30 1.39
CA ALA A 118 -6.21 -20.30 0.68
C ALA A 118 -5.91 -19.00 -0.09
N GLN A 119 -6.38 -17.83 0.37
CA GLN A 119 -6.27 -16.56 -0.36
C GLN A 119 -4.81 -16.18 -0.61
N ILE A 120 -3.99 -16.13 0.44
CA ILE A 120 -2.55 -15.79 0.33
C ILE A 120 -1.83 -16.87 -0.48
N ALA A 121 -2.17 -18.14 -0.27
CA ALA A 121 -1.57 -19.24 -1.03
C ALA A 121 -1.82 -19.09 -2.54
N ARG A 122 -3.04 -18.74 -2.95
CA ARG A 122 -3.36 -18.50 -4.38
C ARG A 122 -2.57 -17.32 -4.96
N TYR A 123 -2.31 -16.28 -4.19
CA TYR A 123 -1.53 -15.14 -4.64
C TYR A 123 -0.05 -15.51 -4.83
N ILE A 124 0.47 -16.34 -3.92
CA ILE A 124 1.83 -16.87 -4.02
C ILE A 124 1.94 -17.76 -5.28
N ASP A 125 1.03 -18.72 -5.45
CA ASP A 125 1.00 -19.60 -6.64
C ASP A 125 0.90 -18.77 -7.93
N THR A 126 0.00 -17.77 -7.96
CA THR A 126 -0.11 -16.84 -9.10
C THR A 126 1.22 -16.14 -9.38
N THR A 127 1.92 -15.70 -8.34
CA THR A 127 3.18 -14.96 -8.50
C THR A 127 4.30 -15.90 -8.98
N ILE A 128 4.30 -17.14 -8.54
CA ILE A 128 5.20 -18.20 -9.05
C ILE A 128 4.93 -18.47 -10.54
N ASP A 129 3.67 -18.50 -10.96
CA ASP A 129 3.28 -18.66 -12.37
C ASP A 129 3.78 -17.50 -13.26
N TYR A 130 4.01 -16.33 -12.67
CA TYR A 130 4.67 -15.20 -13.33
C TYR A 130 6.21 -15.26 -13.28
N ASN A 131 6.77 -16.45 -13.03
CA ASN A 131 8.20 -16.77 -13.01
C ASN A 131 9.01 -16.11 -11.86
N TYR A 132 8.35 -15.73 -10.75
CA TYR A 132 9.07 -15.34 -9.54
C TYR A 132 9.36 -16.58 -8.69
N LYS A 133 10.60 -16.67 -8.20
CA LYS A 133 10.96 -17.73 -7.26
C LYS A 133 10.35 -17.44 -5.89
N PRO A 134 9.93 -18.46 -5.12
CA PRO A 134 9.34 -18.26 -3.80
C PRO A 134 10.19 -17.39 -2.86
N GLU A 135 11.52 -17.53 -2.91
CA GLU A 135 12.45 -16.73 -2.10
C GLU A 135 12.46 -15.24 -2.43
N ASN A 136 11.93 -14.84 -3.58
CA ASN A 136 11.85 -13.46 -4.05
C ASN A 136 10.43 -12.87 -3.95
N ILE A 137 9.51 -13.57 -3.29
CA ILE A 137 8.12 -13.13 -3.09
C ILE A 137 7.97 -12.69 -1.63
N PHE A 138 7.39 -11.51 -1.43
CA PHE A 138 7.14 -10.90 -0.13
C PHE A 138 5.65 -10.63 0.06
N ILE A 139 5.17 -10.78 1.29
CA ILE A 139 3.75 -10.56 1.65
C ILE A 139 3.66 -9.42 2.65
N ILE A 140 2.89 -8.41 2.31
CA ILE A 140 2.54 -7.28 3.18
C ILE A 140 1.05 -7.37 3.48
N TYR A 141 0.71 -7.59 4.72
CA TYR A 141 -0.66 -7.61 5.18
C TYR A 141 -1.02 -6.27 5.81
N LEU A 142 -2.11 -5.68 5.37
CA LEU A 142 -2.54 -4.32 5.74
C LEU A 142 -3.87 -4.34 6.49
N PRO A 143 -3.89 -4.74 7.77
CA PRO A 143 -5.10 -4.71 8.59
C PRO A 143 -5.32 -3.31 9.20
N PRO A 144 -6.52 -3.02 9.75
CA PRO A 144 -6.76 -1.78 10.49
C PRO A 144 -5.91 -1.67 11.75
N PHE A 145 -5.72 -2.78 12.46
CA PHE A 145 -4.97 -2.86 13.72
C PHE A 145 -3.92 -3.98 13.68
N SER A 146 -2.82 -3.78 14.41
CA SER A 146 -1.69 -4.73 14.44
C SER A 146 -2.05 -6.10 15.04
N SER A 147 -3.14 -6.19 15.81
CA SER A 147 -3.61 -7.46 16.40
C SER A 147 -4.30 -8.38 15.38
N ASN A 148 -4.63 -7.87 14.20
CA ASN A 148 -5.30 -8.66 13.16
C ASN A 148 -4.23 -9.33 12.31
N GLU A 149 -4.25 -10.66 12.27
CA GLU A 149 -3.38 -11.50 11.46
C GLU A 149 -4.17 -12.31 10.45
N PRO A 150 -3.59 -12.69 9.31
CA PRO A 150 -4.24 -13.60 8.37
C PRO A 150 -4.57 -14.94 9.01
N GLU A 151 -5.75 -15.47 8.70
CA GLU A 151 -6.15 -16.80 9.14
C GLU A 151 -5.17 -17.87 8.63
N LEU A 152 -4.96 -18.93 9.40
CA LEU A 152 -4.03 -20.01 9.04
C LEU A 152 -4.38 -20.67 7.71
N ASN A 153 -5.68 -20.84 7.44
CA ASN A 153 -6.19 -21.43 6.20
C ASN A 153 -5.85 -20.57 4.96
N SER A 154 -5.75 -19.25 5.11
CA SER A 154 -5.36 -18.34 4.04
C SER A 154 -3.98 -18.63 3.46
N TRP A 155 -3.07 -19.14 4.27
CA TRP A 155 -1.69 -19.47 3.90
C TRP A 155 -1.53 -20.81 3.17
N GLY A 156 -2.49 -21.72 3.29
CA GLY A 156 -2.34 -23.08 2.80
C GLY A 156 -1.03 -23.73 3.27
N LYS A 157 -0.20 -24.19 2.33
CA LYS A 157 1.10 -24.81 2.62
C LYS A 157 2.25 -23.83 2.92
N TYR A 158 2.05 -22.53 2.69
CA TYR A 158 3.15 -21.55 2.62
C TYR A 158 3.51 -20.86 3.95
N LYS A 159 2.76 -21.05 5.02
CA LYS A 159 2.94 -20.30 6.29
C LYS A 159 4.37 -20.31 6.79
N LYS A 160 5.01 -21.49 6.84
CA LYS A 160 6.40 -21.62 7.34
C LYS A 160 7.42 -21.02 6.36
N ASP A 161 7.22 -21.23 5.07
CA ASP A 161 8.18 -20.80 4.05
C ASP A 161 8.24 -19.29 3.91
N PHE A 162 7.16 -18.60 4.29
CA PHE A 162 7.04 -17.15 4.17
C PHE A 162 7.18 -16.38 5.50
N GLU A 163 7.43 -17.03 6.61
CA GLU A 163 7.56 -16.39 7.92
C GLU A 163 8.56 -15.23 7.93
N LYS A 164 9.69 -15.37 7.23
CA LYS A 164 10.71 -14.32 7.11
C LYS A 164 10.45 -13.29 6.02
N ARG A 165 9.48 -13.52 5.16
CA ARG A 165 9.10 -12.64 4.03
C ARG A 165 7.66 -12.13 4.14
N TYR A 166 7.15 -12.14 5.35
CA TYR A 166 5.85 -11.61 5.74
C TYR A 166 6.02 -10.48 6.74
N ILE A 167 5.22 -9.43 6.58
CA ILE A 167 5.11 -8.37 7.56
C ILE A 167 3.65 -7.89 7.65
N ASN A 168 3.19 -7.68 8.90
CA ASN A 168 1.93 -7.02 9.21
C ASN A 168 2.19 -5.53 9.40
N LEU A 169 1.63 -4.70 8.52
CA LEU A 169 1.68 -3.25 8.59
C LEU A 169 0.26 -2.69 8.76
N SER A 170 -0.17 -2.54 10.00
CA SER A 170 -1.50 -2.00 10.25
C SER A 170 -1.62 -0.55 9.77
N PHE A 171 -2.82 -0.18 9.30
CA PHE A 171 -3.08 1.20 8.89
C PHE A 171 -2.80 2.19 10.02
N ARG A 172 -3.29 1.90 11.23
CA ARG A 172 -3.19 2.80 12.37
C ARG A 172 -1.76 3.02 12.87
N ASN A 173 -0.99 1.94 13.01
CA ASN A 173 0.29 2.01 13.71
C ASN A 173 1.50 2.06 12.76
N ASN A 174 1.28 1.81 11.45
CA ASN A 174 2.35 1.75 10.49
C ASN A 174 2.10 2.66 9.27
N VAL A 175 0.98 2.44 8.54
CA VAL A 175 0.74 3.18 7.29
C VAL A 175 0.52 4.66 7.54
N LEU A 176 -0.30 5.04 8.54
CA LEU A 176 -0.51 6.45 8.88
C LEU A 176 0.78 7.14 9.35
N PRO A 177 1.55 6.60 10.32
CA PRO A 177 2.84 7.18 10.69
C PRO A 177 3.85 7.26 9.53
N TRP A 178 3.88 6.28 8.63
CA TRP A 178 4.70 6.36 7.43
C TRP A 178 4.27 7.51 6.51
N LEU A 179 2.97 7.69 6.27
CA LEU A 179 2.45 8.81 5.49
C LEU A 179 2.82 10.16 6.11
N GLU A 180 2.67 10.29 7.42
CA GLU A 180 2.94 11.54 8.15
C GLU A 180 4.43 11.89 8.21
N ASN A 181 5.28 10.91 8.51
CA ASN A 181 6.68 11.16 8.83
C ASN A 181 7.64 10.96 7.66
N ASP A 182 7.29 10.11 6.69
CA ASP A 182 8.17 9.82 5.55
C ASP A 182 7.61 10.43 4.25
N VAL A 183 6.29 10.35 3.97
CA VAL A 183 5.72 10.76 2.67
C VAL A 183 5.43 12.27 2.61
N LEU A 184 4.74 12.82 3.61
CA LEU A 184 4.42 14.26 3.62
C LEU A 184 5.65 15.17 3.52
N PRO A 185 6.78 14.90 4.21
CA PRO A 185 8.00 15.67 4.01
C PRO A 185 8.58 15.59 2.60
N LEU A 186 8.49 14.43 1.92
CA LEU A 186 8.94 14.29 0.53
C LEU A 186 8.13 15.17 -0.42
N ILE A 187 6.80 15.21 -0.22
CA ILE A 187 5.91 16.03 -1.06
C ILE A 187 6.17 17.51 -0.85
N ASN A 188 6.36 17.95 0.41
CA ASN A 188 6.58 19.35 0.76
C ASN A 188 7.97 19.87 0.36
N SER A 189 8.96 18.99 0.18
CA SER A 189 10.31 19.37 -0.24
C SER A 189 10.45 19.55 -1.75
N ASN A 190 9.45 19.13 -2.52
CA ASN A 190 9.43 19.25 -3.99
C ASN A 190 8.66 20.49 -4.48
N ASP A 191 8.16 21.35 -3.59
CA ASP A 191 7.63 22.68 -3.83
C ASP A 191 8.70 23.77 -3.65
#